data_7f52c2780f6052fade470a6fe63ee577
#
_entry.id   7f52c2780f6052fade470a6fe63ee577
#
_cell.length_a   1.000
_cell.length_b   1.000
_cell.length_c   1.000
_cell.angle_alpha   90.00
_cell.angle_beta   90.00
_cell.angle_gamma   90.00
#
_symmetry.space_group_name_H-M   'P 1'
#
loop_
_entity.id
_entity.type
_entity.pdbx_description
1 polymer ?
#
loop_
_entity_poly.entity_id
_entity_poly.type
_entity_poly.pdbx_seq_one_letter_code
_entity_poly.pdbx_strand_id
1 'polypeptide(L)'
;MNRADPIVVLGSRVTNGQPGALLVSRLNKALVVAQQFPEAKVIVSGDGEAVVMSRYLIDHGFDPARIVEEPTATSTNENLENSHALAKDARVLHVVTNEFHSLRTRLWAWHLGIPIKMHQTLTPKNYRLRNYSREILATPHSAARILWRKFRARF
;
A
#
# COMPACT_ATOMS: atom_id res chain seq x y z
N MET A 1 -21.88 8.24 12.20
CA MET A 1 -21.71 7.48 10.96
C MET A 1 -20.43 6.66 11.08
N ASN A 2 -20.52 5.33 11.13
CA ASN A 2 -19.34 4.48 11.08
C ASN A 2 -18.77 4.57 9.65
N ARG A 3 -17.77 5.42 9.46
CA ARG A 3 -16.96 5.35 8.24
C ARG A 3 -16.24 4.00 8.26
N ALA A 4 -16.47 3.20 7.25
CA ALA A 4 -15.78 1.93 7.10
C ALA A 4 -14.27 2.19 6.97
N ASP A 5 -13.46 1.38 7.65
CA ASP A 5 -12.00 1.47 7.59
C ASP A 5 -11.53 1.29 6.13
N PRO A 6 -10.64 2.14 5.59
CA PRO A 6 -10.32 2.14 4.18
C PRO A 6 -9.38 1.00 3.78
N ILE A 7 -9.44 0.64 2.51
CA ILE A 7 -8.48 -0.27 1.87
C ILE A 7 -7.40 0.59 1.22
N VAL A 8 -6.14 0.32 1.50
CA VAL A 8 -4.98 1.03 0.94
C VAL A 8 -4.21 0.09 0.03
N VAL A 9 -4.09 0.42 -1.26
CA VAL A 9 -3.29 -0.34 -2.22
C VAL A 9 -1.95 0.36 -2.39
N LEU A 10 -0.86 -0.32 -2.02
CA LEU A 10 0.47 0.23 -2.19
C LEU A 10 0.90 0.11 -3.65
N GLY A 11 1.42 1.19 -4.21
CA GLY A 11 1.93 1.27 -5.57
C GLY A 11 3.11 0.34 -5.84
N SER A 12 3.31 0.04 -7.10
CA SER A 12 4.44 -0.72 -7.63
C SER A 12 4.70 -0.28 -9.07
N ARG A 13 5.68 -0.91 -9.73
CA ARG A 13 6.12 -0.50 -11.06
C ARG A 13 4.97 -0.34 -12.06
N VAL A 14 4.97 0.81 -12.73
CA VAL A 14 4.19 1.13 -13.93
C VAL A 14 5.14 1.19 -15.13
N THR A 15 4.74 0.66 -16.27
CA THR A 15 5.52 0.70 -17.50
C THR A 15 4.60 1.10 -18.66
N ASN A 16 4.97 2.13 -19.40
CA ASN A 16 4.17 2.66 -20.52
C ASN A 16 2.70 2.96 -20.13
N GLY A 17 2.49 3.52 -18.95
CA GLY A 17 1.14 3.85 -18.46
C GLY A 17 0.27 2.64 -18.07
N GLN A 18 0.85 1.45 -17.99
CA GLN A 18 0.16 0.21 -17.62
C GLN A 18 0.73 -0.36 -16.31
N PRO A 19 -0.11 -0.97 -15.47
CA PRO A 19 0.37 -1.60 -14.25
C PRO A 19 1.19 -2.85 -14.56
N GLY A 20 2.36 -2.98 -13.95
CA GLY A 20 3.16 -4.21 -14.02
C GLY A 20 2.50 -5.37 -13.27
N ALA A 21 2.98 -6.60 -13.50
CA ALA A 21 2.36 -7.82 -12.96
C ALA A 21 2.18 -7.82 -11.43
N LEU A 22 3.11 -7.23 -10.67
CA LEU A 22 2.99 -7.09 -9.22
C LEU A 22 1.84 -6.14 -8.84
N LEU A 23 1.72 -5.03 -9.56
CA LEU A 23 0.67 -4.07 -9.32
C LEU A 23 -0.70 -4.65 -9.68
N VAL A 24 -0.81 -5.36 -10.80
CA VAL A 24 -2.03 -6.09 -11.19
C VAL A 24 -2.45 -7.08 -10.09
N SER A 25 -1.50 -7.85 -9.53
CA SER A 25 -1.82 -8.79 -8.44
C SER A 25 -2.38 -8.10 -7.19
N ARG A 26 -1.86 -6.92 -6.86
CA ARG A 26 -2.38 -6.09 -5.75
C ARG A 26 -3.77 -5.55 -6.04
N LEU A 27 -3.99 -5.03 -7.24
CA LEU A 27 -5.28 -4.47 -7.66
C LEU A 27 -6.37 -5.54 -7.67
N ASN A 28 -6.09 -6.73 -8.21
CA ASN A 28 -7.01 -7.87 -8.15
C ASN A 28 -7.33 -8.27 -6.70
N LYS A 29 -6.31 -8.29 -5.82
CA LYS A 29 -6.52 -8.54 -4.39
C LYS A 29 -7.39 -7.46 -3.74
N ALA A 30 -7.19 -6.20 -4.11
CA ALA A 30 -7.99 -5.09 -3.61
C ALA A 30 -9.47 -5.22 -3.99
N LEU A 31 -9.78 -5.63 -5.23
CA LEU A 31 -11.14 -5.90 -5.66
C LEU A 31 -11.82 -6.99 -4.82
N VAL A 32 -11.10 -8.08 -4.52
CA VAL A 32 -11.61 -9.16 -3.65
C VAL A 32 -11.83 -8.66 -2.21
N VAL A 33 -10.90 -7.89 -1.66
CA VAL A 33 -11.04 -7.32 -0.31
C VAL A 33 -12.20 -6.33 -0.25
N ALA A 34 -12.38 -5.52 -1.29
CA ALA A 34 -13.46 -4.54 -1.36
C ALA A 34 -14.86 -5.15 -1.39
N GLN A 35 -14.99 -6.39 -1.86
CA GLN A 35 -16.25 -7.14 -1.76
C GLN A 35 -16.61 -7.49 -0.32
N GLN A 36 -15.62 -7.68 0.55
CA GLN A 36 -15.84 -7.95 1.98
C GLN A 36 -16.17 -6.68 2.77
N PHE A 37 -15.83 -5.52 2.22
CA PHE A 37 -16.06 -4.20 2.85
C PHE A 37 -16.75 -3.26 1.86
N PRO A 38 -18.06 -3.46 1.57
CA PRO A 38 -18.77 -2.75 0.51
C PRO A 38 -18.82 -1.22 0.69
N GLU A 39 -18.76 -0.75 1.93
CA GLU A 39 -18.76 0.70 2.26
C GLU A 39 -17.37 1.32 2.33
N ALA A 40 -16.31 0.51 2.27
CA ALA A 40 -14.94 1.00 2.37
C ALA A 40 -14.51 1.77 1.12
N LYS A 41 -13.83 2.89 1.31
CA LYS A 41 -13.09 3.54 0.23
C LYS A 41 -11.80 2.79 -0.06
N VAL A 42 -11.34 2.86 -1.31
CA VAL A 42 -10.03 2.34 -1.73
C VAL A 42 -9.11 3.51 -1.99
N ILE A 43 -8.05 3.62 -1.18
CA ILE A 43 -6.98 4.59 -1.39
C ILE A 43 -5.90 3.91 -2.23
N VAL A 44 -5.60 4.46 -3.38
CA VAL A 44 -4.51 4.01 -4.25
C VAL A 44 -3.35 4.98 -4.09
N SER A 45 -2.21 4.48 -3.57
CA SER A 45 -1.11 5.34 -3.12
C SER A 45 0.19 5.05 -3.86
N GLY A 46 0.78 6.09 -4.46
CA GLY A 46 2.07 6.06 -5.14
C GLY A 46 2.22 7.15 -6.19
N ASP A 47 3.42 7.75 -6.25
CA ASP A 47 3.77 8.75 -7.25
C ASP A 47 3.84 8.13 -8.66
N GLY A 48 3.02 8.63 -9.57
CA GLY A 48 2.86 8.10 -10.93
C GLY A 48 2.04 6.81 -11.02
N GLU A 49 1.78 6.11 -9.90
CA GLU A 49 1.02 4.87 -9.89
C GLU A 49 -0.47 5.07 -9.58
N ALA A 50 -0.80 6.07 -8.75
CA ALA A 50 -2.17 6.26 -8.26
C ALA A 50 -3.21 6.38 -9.39
N VAL A 51 -2.96 7.18 -10.41
CA VAL A 51 -3.84 7.35 -11.58
C VAL A 51 -4.00 6.04 -12.36
N VAL A 52 -2.91 5.29 -12.53
CA VAL A 52 -2.92 4.00 -13.26
C VAL A 52 -3.72 2.96 -12.48
N MET A 53 -3.57 2.93 -11.16
CA MET A 53 -4.33 2.05 -10.27
C MET A 53 -5.82 2.39 -10.27
N SER A 54 -6.15 3.67 -10.20
CA SER A 54 -7.53 4.18 -10.25
C SER A 54 -8.20 3.73 -11.56
N ARG A 55 -7.56 3.97 -12.70
CA ARG A 55 -8.07 3.56 -14.01
C ARG A 55 -8.29 2.04 -14.08
N TYR A 56 -7.32 1.25 -13.62
CA TYR A 56 -7.45 -0.21 -13.60
C TYR A 56 -8.68 -0.67 -12.81
N LEU A 57 -8.91 -0.12 -11.61
CA LEU A 57 -10.06 -0.47 -10.79
C LEU A 57 -11.38 -0.11 -11.49
N ILE A 58 -11.48 1.08 -12.10
CA ILE A 58 -12.67 1.53 -12.84
C ILE A 58 -12.94 0.62 -14.03
N ASP A 59 -11.91 0.27 -14.81
CA ASP A 59 -12.03 -0.62 -15.98
C ASP A 59 -12.48 -2.03 -15.58
N HIS A 60 -12.27 -2.43 -14.30
CA HIS A 60 -12.75 -3.70 -13.74
C HIS A 60 -14.06 -3.55 -12.93
N GLY A 61 -14.80 -2.48 -13.16
CA GLY A 61 -16.16 -2.28 -12.62
C GLY A 61 -16.21 -1.77 -11.19
N PHE A 62 -15.10 -1.24 -10.65
CA PHE A 62 -15.13 -0.64 -9.33
C PHE A 62 -15.72 0.79 -9.37
N ASP A 63 -16.52 1.13 -8.37
CA ASP A 63 -17.18 2.44 -8.28
C ASP A 63 -16.15 3.57 -8.10
N PRO A 64 -16.05 4.51 -9.06
CA PRO A 64 -15.14 5.65 -8.96
C PRO A 64 -15.35 6.52 -7.72
N ALA A 65 -16.59 6.62 -7.22
CA ALA A 65 -16.92 7.42 -6.03
C ALA A 65 -16.27 6.86 -4.74
N ARG A 66 -15.83 5.61 -4.78
CA ARG A 66 -15.12 4.94 -3.68
C ARG A 66 -13.61 4.98 -3.80
N ILE A 67 -13.05 5.52 -4.89
CA ILE A 67 -11.60 5.62 -5.09
C ILE A 67 -11.10 6.95 -4.55
N VAL A 68 -9.97 6.91 -3.84
CA VAL A 68 -9.22 8.09 -3.40
C VAL A 68 -7.79 7.93 -3.90
N GLU A 69 -7.33 8.87 -4.71
CA GLU A 69 -5.94 8.89 -5.20
C GLU A 69 -5.03 9.61 -4.19
N GLU A 70 -3.90 8.98 -3.89
CA GLU A 70 -2.78 9.56 -3.16
C GLU A 70 -1.55 9.54 -4.10
N PRO A 71 -1.29 10.62 -4.87
CA PRO A 71 -0.34 10.58 -5.97
C PRO A 71 1.08 11.04 -5.60
N THR A 72 1.41 11.22 -4.32
CA THR A 72 2.66 11.89 -3.91
C THR A 72 3.68 10.99 -3.23
N ALA A 73 3.26 9.82 -2.74
CA ALA A 73 4.13 8.92 -2.00
C ALA A 73 5.20 8.29 -2.89
N THR A 74 6.46 8.44 -2.52
CA THR A 74 7.63 7.85 -3.20
C THR A 74 8.27 6.72 -2.41
N SER A 75 7.77 6.43 -1.22
CA SER A 75 8.32 5.44 -0.29
C SER A 75 7.23 4.76 0.54
N THR A 76 7.56 3.61 1.13
CA THR A 76 6.60 2.83 1.94
C THR A 76 6.07 3.62 3.15
N ASN A 77 6.92 4.39 3.82
CA ASN A 77 6.47 5.21 4.93
C ASN A 77 5.50 6.32 4.46
N GLU A 78 5.81 6.97 3.35
CA GLU A 78 4.92 8.00 2.78
C GLU A 78 3.58 7.42 2.33
N ASN A 79 3.58 6.23 1.71
CA ASN A 79 2.32 5.55 1.38
C ASN A 79 1.42 5.39 2.62
N LEU A 80 2.00 4.99 3.77
CA LEU A 80 1.24 4.81 5.00
C LEU A 80 0.84 6.15 5.64
N GLU A 81 1.79 7.09 5.76
CA GLU A 81 1.57 8.41 6.35
C GLU A 81 0.48 9.18 5.59
N ASN A 82 0.61 9.26 4.26
CA ASN A 82 -0.30 10.01 3.41
C ASN A 82 -1.70 9.35 3.37
N SER A 83 -1.75 8.03 3.25
CA SER A 83 -3.03 7.30 3.29
C SER A 83 -3.74 7.46 4.63
N HIS A 84 -3.00 7.43 5.75
CA HIS A 84 -3.56 7.68 7.07
C HIS A 84 -4.05 9.12 7.22
N ALA A 85 -3.33 10.09 6.65
CA ALA A 85 -3.75 11.49 6.66
C ALA A 85 -5.06 11.72 5.88
N LEU A 86 -5.29 10.96 4.81
CA LEU A 86 -6.55 11.00 4.05
C LEU A 86 -7.71 10.30 4.77
N ALA A 87 -7.42 9.47 5.76
CA ALA A 87 -8.40 8.67 6.51
C ALA A 87 -8.19 8.77 8.02
N LYS A 88 -8.10 9.99 8.55
CA LYS A 88 -7.79 10.28 9.96
C LYS A 88 -8.73 9.61 10.97
N ASP A 89 -9.98 9.38 10.59
CA ASP A 89 -10.99 8.77 11.45
C ASP A 89 -11.00 7.23 11.38
N ALA A 90 -10.12 6.64 10.55
CA ALA A 90 -10.01 5.20 10.42
C ALA A 90 -9.39 4.58 11.68
N ARG A 91 -9.97 3.48 12.15
CA ARG A 91 -9.42 2.70 13.27
C ARG A 91 -8.28 1.80 12.81
N VAL A 92 -8.33 1.34 11.57
CA VAL A 92 -7.32 0.49 10.96
C VAL A 92 -7.28 0.72 9.44
N LEU A 93 -6.10 0.65 8.85
CA LEU A 93 -5.94 0.64 7.40
C LEU A 93 -5.83 -0.82 6.91
N HIS A 94 -6.69 -1.22 5.98
CA HIS A 94 -6.61 -2.51 5.29
C HIS A 94 -5.59 -2.43 4.16
N VAL A 95 -4.33 -2.80 4.41
CA VAL A 95 -3.22 -2.60 3.46
C VAL A 95 -3.05 -3.79 2.54
N VAL A 96 -3.13 -3.56 1.24
CA VAL A 96 -2.92 -4.55 0.18
C VAL A 96 -1.54 -4.39 -0.43
N THR A 97 -0.72 -5.44 -0.35
CA THR A 97 0.61 -5.52 -0.97
C THR A 97 1.03 -6.98 -1.19
N ASN A 98 2.18 -7.19 -1.84
CA ASN A 98 2.72 -8.54 -2.01
C ASN A 98 3.37 -9.06 -0.71
N GLU A 99 3.42 -10.39 -0.56
CA GLU A 99 3.94 -11.04 0.64
C GLU A 99 5.40 -10.64 0.96
N PHE A 100 6.26 -10.51 -0.05
CA PHE A 100 7.67 -10.13 0.15
C PHE A 100 7.83 -8.73 0.76
N HIS A 101 6.88 -7.82 0.52
CA HIS A 101 6.91 -6.44 0.99
C HIS A 101 6.28 -6.24 2.38
N SER A 102 5.62 -7.26 2.87
CA SER A 102 4.78 -7.24 4.07
C SER A 102 5.54 -6.89 5.35
N LEU A 103 6.74 -7.46 5.53
CA LEU A 103 7.56 -7.22 6.71
C LEU A 103 7.96 -5.74 6.82
N ARG A 104 8.45 -5.14 5.73
CA ARG A 104 8.84 -3.73 5.68
C ARG A 104 7.65 -2.80 5.92
N THR A 105 6.49 -3.12 5.36
CA THR A 105 5.25 -2.37 5.58
C THR A 105 4.83 -2.40 7.05
N ARG A 106 4.86 -3.58 7.70
CA ARG A 106 4.54 -3.72 9.13
C ARG A 106 5.51 -2.95 10.02
N LEU A 107 6.80 -2.98 9.68
CA LEU A 107 7.84 -2.28 10.42
C LEU A 107 7.62 -0.75 10.41
N TRP A 108 7.28 -0.19 9.24
CA TRP A 108 6.95 1.23 9.12
C TRP A 108 5.65 1.58 9.85
N ALA A 109 4.59 0.77 9.68
CA ALA A 109 3.32 0.99 10.38
C ALA A 109 3.49 0.99 11.90
N TRP A 110 4.28 0.05 12.44
CA TRP A 110 4.63 0.02 13.86
C TRP A 110 5.37 1.28 14.31
N HIS A 111 6.36 1.72 13.52
CA HIS A 111 7.12 2.94 13.84
C HIS A 111 6.23 4.18 13.85
N LEU A 112 5.31 4.28 12.90
CA LEU A 112 4.41 5.43 12.73
C LEU A 112 3.20 5.38 13.69
N GLY A 113 3.01 4.27 14.40
CA GLY A 113 1.84 4.08 15.27
C GLY A 113 0.54 3.95 14.48
N ILE A 114 0.59 3.55 13.21
CA ILE A 114 -0.59 3.40 12.35
C ILE A 114 -1.09 1.95 12.44
N PRO A 115 -2.32 1.71 12.95
CA PRO A 115 -2.90 0.39 12.98
C PRO A 115 -3.18 -0.11 11.55
N ILE A 116 -2.66 -1.28 11.21
CA ILE A 116 -2.88 -1.89 9.89
C ILE A 116 -3.35 -3.34 9.99
N LYS A 117 -4.17 -3.74 9.01
CA LYS A 117 -4.49 -5.13 8.72
C LYS A 117 -4.00 -5.48 7.33
N MET A 118 -3.07 -6.44 7.25
CA MET A 118 -2.44 -6.81 5.98
C MET A 118 -3.30 -7.76 5.17
N HIS A 119 -3.47 -7.46 3.89
CA HIS A 119 -4.07 -8.32 2.88
C HIS A 119 -3.01 -8.61 1.81
N GLN A 120 -2.31 -9.72 1.99
CA GLN A 120 -1.21 -10.10 1.11
C GLN A 120 -1.72 -10.76 -0.16
N THR A 121 -1.02 -10.49 -1.27
CA THR A 121 -1.17 -11.24 -2.51
C THR A 121 0.14 -11.94 -2.85
N LEU A 122 0.04 -13.11 -3.49
CA LEU A 122 1.22 -13.87 -3.88
C LEU A 122 1.96 -13.17 -5.01
N THR A 123 3.28 -13.17 -4.91
CA THR A 123 4.14 -12.69 -5.99
C THR A 123 4.17 -13.72 -7.11
N PRO A 124 3.94 -13.33 -8.37
CA PRO A 124 4.12 -14.22 -9.51
C PRO A 124 5.52 -14.86 -9.49
N LYS A 125 5.61 -16.16 -9.81
CA LYS A 125 6.83 -16.98 -9.64
C LYS A 125 8.08 -16.33 -10.27
N ASN A 126 7.95 -15.75 -11.45
CA ASN A 126 9.06 -15.12 -12.20
C ASN A 126 9.65 -13.88 -11.50
N TYR A 127 8.95 -13.30 -10.53
CA TYR A 127 9.38 -12.10 -9.81
C TYR A 127 9.84 -12.37 -8.38
N ARG A 128 9.65 -13.59 -7.85
CA ARG A 128 9.94 -13.91 -6.46
C ARG A 128 11.39 -13.70 -6.07
N LEU A 129 12.32 -14.37 -6.76
CA LEU A 129 13.74 -14.32 -6.40
C LEU A 129 14.27 -12.88 -6.37
N ARG A 130 13.99 -12.11 -7.41
CA ARG A 130 14.43 -10.72 -7.53
C ARG A 130 13.87 -9.83 -6.42
N ASN A 131 12.60 -10.00 -6.07
CA ASN A 131 11.94 -9.13 -5.07
C ASN A 131 12.34 -9.52 -3.64
N TYR A 132 12.45 -10.80 -3.34
CA TYR A 132 12.94 -11.24 -2.03
C TYR A 132 14.40 -10.84 -1.80
N SER A 133 15.28 -10.97 -2.80
CA SER A 133 16.66 -10.51 -2.67
C SER A 133 16.76 -8.99 -2.45
N ARG A 134 15.90 -8.20 -3.09
CA ARG A 134 15.81 -6.76 -2.83
C ARG A 134 15.37 -6.44 -1.40
N GLU A 135 14.42 -7.19 -0.85
CA GLU A 135 13.94 -6.96 0.52
C GLU A 135 14.96 -7.34 1.60
N ILE A 136 15.88 -8.26 1.32
CA ILE A 136 17.02 -8.57 2.21
C ILE A 136 17.85 -7.32 2.50
N LEU A 137 17.96 -6.40 1.55
CA LEU A 137 18.67 -5.12 1.72
C LEU A 137 17.73 -3.98 2.16
N ALA A 138 16.53 -3.91 1.58
CA ALA A 138 15.59 -2.83 1.80
C ALA A 138 14.98 -2.83 3.22
N THR A 139 14.72 -3.99 3.79
CA THR A 139 14.14 -4.11 5.14
C THR A 139 15.13 -3.68 6.23
N PRO A 140 16.40 -4.15 6.26
CA PRO A 140 17.41 -3.65 7.20
C PRO A 140 17.68 -2.14 7.04
N HIS A 141 17.69 -1.64 5.80
CA HIS A 141 17.83 -0.20 5.55
C HIS A 141 16.68 0.60 6.17
N SER A 142 15.45 0.12 6.03
CA SER A 142 14.28 0.74 6.67
C SER A 142 14.36 0.69 8.19
N ALA A 143 14.81 -0.43 8.76
CA ALA A 143 15.03 -0.55 10.21
C ALA A 143 16.09 0.45 10.72
N ALA A 144 17.19 0.62 9.99
CA ALA A 144 18.23 1.60 10.32
C ALA A 144 17.69 3.05 10.27
N ARG A 145 16.86 3.38 9.26
CA ARG A 145 16.20 4.69 9.16
C ARG A 145 15.24 4.93 10.34
N ILE A 146 14.50 3.93 10.77
CA ILE A 146 13.59 4.02 11.93
C ILE A 146 14.40 4.26 13.22
N LEU A 147 15.46 3.51 13.43
CA LEU A 147 16.34 3.69 14.59
C LEU A 147 16.95 5.10 14.62
N TRP A 148 17.41 5.59 13.47
CA TRP A 148 17.92 6.95 13.32
C TRP A 148 16.86 8.01 13.64
N ARG A 149 15.62 7.88 13.13
CA ARG A 149 14.52 8.78 13.47
C ARG A 149 14.21 8.79 14.96
N LYS A 150 14.18 7.61 15.62
CA LYS A 150 13.98 7.51 17.07
C LYS A 150 15.12 8.14 17.87
N PHE A 151 16.35 7.98 17.41
CA PHE A 151 17.51 8.60 18.04
C PHE A 151 17.42 10.12 17.98
N ARG A 152 17.18 10.67 16.79
CA ARG A 152 17.05 12.14 16.61
C ARG A 152 15.86 12.75 17.34
N ALA A 153 14.80 12.02 17.58
CA ALA A 153 13.64 12.52 18.33
C ALA A 153 13.87 12.60 19.85
N ARG A 154 15.00 12.04 20.34
CA ARG A 154 15.37 12.07 21.77
C ARG A 154 16.30 13.21 22.13
N PHE A 155 16.85 13.91 21.17
CA PHE A 155 17.76 15.05 21.30
C PHE A 155 17.20 16.26 20.54
#